data_80d5c149b20978006e09cd0f1c84c7e2
#
_entry.id   80d5c149b20978006e09cd0f1c84c7e2
#
_cell.length_a   1.000
_cell.length_b   1.000
_cell.length_c   1.000
_cell.angle_alpha   90.00
_cell.angle_beta   90.00
_cell.angle_gamma   90.00
#
_symmetry.space_group_name_H-M   'P 1'
#
loop_
_entity.id
_entity.type
_entity.pdbx_description
1 polymer ?
#
loop_
_entity_poly.entity_id
_entity_poly.type
_entity_poly.pdbx_seq_one_letter_code
_entity_poly.pdbx_strand_id
1 'polypeptide(L)'
;MDALPLVQTDAGQRLVGHLLRHHRRYLSGAIDPDVRFRDFQNHVVHVDEGYWGGAPRVAHQWYDRMLRYLRTDRFSDAAHAAGVLSHYFTDPMQPLHTHSCDLEAVIHRPLEWSILQSYESILADWKSDDMRVVFRLSDRSEWLGEAVLHGARFANHKLARLLA
;
A
#
# COMPACT_ATOMS: atom_id res chain seq x y z
N MET A 1 -5.45 8.83 -6.94
CA MET A 1 -6.88 8.79 -7.33
C MET A 1 -7.10 8.28 -8.76
N ASP A 2 -6.05 8.04 -9.50
CA ASP A 2 -6.13 7.64 -10.93
C ASP A 2 -6.73 6.24 -11.16
N ALA A 3 -6.76 5.37 -10.15
CA ALA A 3 -7.41 4.06 -10.22
C ALA A 3 -8.95 4.09 -10.05
N LEU A 4 -9.52 5.18 -9.50
CA LEU A 4 -10.96 5.25 -9.22
C LEU A 4 -11.85 5.17 -10.47
N PRO A 5 -11.47 5.74 -11.64
CA PRO A 5 -12.23 5.58 -12.87
C PRO A 5 -12.32 4.14 -13.39
N LEU A 6 -11.46 3.24 -12.89
CA LEU A 6 -11.46 1.82 -13.28
C LEU A 6 -12.57 1.01 -12.59
N VAL A 7 -13.21 1.57 -11.57
CA VAL A 7 -14.30 0.91 -10.85
C VAL A 7 -15.61 1.07 -11.63
N GLN A 8 -16.16 -0.04 -12.13
CA GLN A 8 -17.30 -0.03 -13.05
C GLN A 8 -18.63 -0.50 -12.43
N THR A 9 -18.61 -1.11 -11.24
CA THR A 9 -19.84 -1.56 -10.59
C THR A 9 -20.55 -0.42 -9.84
N ASP A 10 -21.88 -0.42 -9.81
CA ASP A 10 -22.68 0.58 -9.08
C ASP A 10 -22.31 0.66 -7.60
N ALA A 11 -22.06 -0.49 -6.97
CA ALA A 11 -21.63 -0.53 -5.57
C ALA A 11 -20.24 0.10 -5.40
N GLY A 12 -19.32 -0.19 -6.32
CA GLY A 12 -17.99 0.40 -6.36
C GLY A 12 -18.05 1.91 -6.59
N GLN A 13 -18.88 2.39 -7.51
CA GLN A 13 -19.04 3.83 -7.76
C GLN A 13 -19.61 4.57 -6.53
N ARG A 14 -20.54 3.96 -5.79
CA ARG A 14 -21.01 4.52 -4.52
C ARG A 14 -19.88 4.62 -3.49
N LEU A 15 -19.06 3.55 -3.36
CA LEU A 15 -17.89 3.56 -2.47
C LEU A 15 -16.87 4.64 -2.86
N VAL A 16 -16.60 4.79 -4.16
CA VAL A 16 -15.75 5.89 -4.70
C VAL A 16 -16.30 7.25 -4.26
N GLY A 17 -17.61 7.47 -4.39
CA GLY A 17 -18.26 8.72 -3.95
C GLY A 17 -18.06 9.00 -2.45
N HIS A 18 -18.13 7.96 -1.60
CA HIS A 18 -17.85 8.10 -0.17
C HIS A 18 -16.37 8.38 0.12
N LEU A 19 -15.45 7.70 -0.56
CA LEU A 19 -14.01 7.94 -0.41
C LEU A 19 -13.63 9.37 -0.82
N LEU A 20 -14.15 9.86 -1.93
CA LEU A 20 -13.93 11.24 -2.38
C LEU A 20 -14.47 12.27 -1.39
N ARG A 21 -15.65 12.04 -0.84
CA ARG A 21 -16.26 12.91 0.18
C ARG A 21 -15.44 12.97 1.47
N HIS A 22 -14.79 11.85 1.84
CA HIS A 22 -13.97 11.72 3.04
C HIS A 22 -12.47 11.64 2.74
N HIS A 23 -12.00 12.18 1.59
CA HIS A 23 -10.62 12.06 1.13
C HIS A 23 -9.59 12.52 2.17
N ARG A 24 -9.89 13.58 2.95
CA ARG A 24 -8.98 14.04 4.02
C ARG A 24 -8.78 12.99 5.12
N ARG A 25 -9.82 12.20 5.41
CA ARG A 25 -9.72 11.10 6.37
C ARG A 25 -8.88 9.95 5.80
N TYR A 26 -9.04 9.66 4.50
CA TYR A 26 -8.19 8.71 3.81
C TYR A 26 -6.70 9.13 3.85
N LEU A 27 -6.40 10.37 3.49
CA LEU A 27 -5.02 10.89 3.53
C LEU A 27 -4.43 10.88 4.94
N SER A 28 -5.22 11.27 5.97
CA SER A 28 -4.79 11.14 7.36
C SER A 28 -4.46 9.68 7.73
N GLY A 29 -5.31 8.74 7.31
CA GLY A 29 -5.06 7.31 7.55
C GLY A 29 -3.80 6.82 6.84
N ALA A 30 -3.52 7.31 5.64
CA ALA A 30 -2.35 6.89 4.86
C ALA A 30 -1.00 7.31 5.47
N ILE A 31 -0.98 8.32 6.35
CA ILE A 31 0.24 8.77 7.04
C ILE A 31 0.29 8.38 8.52
N ASP A 32 -0.81 7.98 9.11
CA ASP A 32 -0.89 7.64 10.54
C ASP A 32 0.06 6.49 10.97
N PRO A 33 0.34 5.47 10.15
CA PRO A 33 1.33 4.43 10.50
C PRO A 33 2.70 5.01 10.84
N ASP A 34 3.22 5.95 10.07
CA ASP A 34 4.53 6.57 10.30
C ASP A 34 4.51 7.58 11.46
N VAL A 35 3.46 8.38 11.53
CA VAL A 35 3.44 9.56 12.40
C VAL A 35 2.89 9.25 13.78
N ARG A 36 1.80 8.47 13.85
CA ARG A 36 1.06 8.18 15.08
C ARG A 36 1.33 6.81 15.64
N PHE A 37 1.31 5.75 14.79
CA PHE A 37 1.45 4.39 15.29
C PHE A 37 2.91 4.04 15.50
N ARG A 38 3.79 4.45 14.60
CA ARG A 38 5.25 4.24 14.65
C ARG A 38 5.63 2.78 14.86
N ASP A 39 4.85 1.89 14.26
CA ASP A 39 4.98 0.45 14.38
C ASP A 39 5.75 -0.16 13.19
N PHE A 40 6.94 0.38 12.94
CA PHE A 40 7.77 0.18 11.74
C PHE A 40 7.96 -1.28 11.33
N GLN A 41 7.99 -2.22 12.29
CA GLN A 41 8.02 -3.66 12.00
C GLN A 41 6.81 -4.15 11.17
N ASN A 42 5.71 -3.40 11.17
CA ASN A 42 4.49 -3.72 10.43
C ASN A 42 4.48 -3.10 9.02
N HIS A 43 5.50 -2.34 8.64
CA HIS A 43 5.65 -1.73 7.32
C HIS A 43 6.41 -2.63 6.34
N VAL A 44 7.07 -3.67 6.84
CA VAL A 44 8.05 -4.45 6.10
C VAL A 44 7.62 -5.89 5.90
N VAL A 45 8.20 -6.51 4.88
CA VAL A 45 8.25 -7.97 4.65
C VAL A 45 9.65 -8.32 4.17
N HIS A 46 10.53 -8.74 5.06
CA HIS A 46 11.89 -9.16 4.71
C HIS A 46 11.85 -10.54 4.07
N VAL A 47 11.89 -10.57 2.75
CA VAL A 47 11.67 -11.79 1.95
C VAL A 47 12.74 -12.84 2.26
N ASP A 48 14.00 -12.40 2.35
CA ASP A 48 15.15 -13.29 2.56
C ASP A 48 15.32 -13.73 4.02
N GLU A 49 14.54 -13.13 4.94
CA GLU A 49 14.54 -13.43 6.37
C GLU A 49 13.27 -14.21 6.79
N GLY A 50 12.82 -15.14 5.94
CA GLY A 50 11.66 -15.97 6.21
C GLY A 50 10.34 -15.19 6.22
N TYR A 51 10.26 -14.08 5.45
CA TYR A 51 9.11 -13.16 5.41
C TYR A 51 8.84 -12.47 6.76
N TRP A 52 9.92 -12.15 7.47
CA TRP A 52 9.80 -11.38 8.71
C TRP A 52 9.15 -10.02 8.44
N GLY A 53 8.24 -9.63 9.35
CA GLY A 53 7.51 -8.38 9.26
C GLY A 53 6.01 -8.58 9.45
N GLY A 54 5.29 -7.49 9.72
CA GLY A 54 3.89 -7.55 10.10
C GLY A 54 2.90 -7.11 9.03
N ALA A 55 3.36 -6.60 7.89
CA ALA A 55 2.51 -5.95 6.90
C ALA A 55 1.34 -6.80 6.39
N PRO A 56 1.52 -8.10 6.04
CA PRO A 56 0.40 -8.92 5.58
C PRO A 56 -0.72 -9.04 6.61
N ARG A 57 -0.35 -9.24 7.88
CA ARG A 57 -1.28 -9.39 8.99
C ARG A 57 -2.01 -8.08 9.29
N VAL A 58 -1.27 -6.98 9.35
CA VAL A 58 -1.82 -5.66 9.71
C VAL A 58 -2.69 -5.10 8.59
N ALA A 59 -2.29 -5.28 7.33
CA ALA A 59 -3.14 -4.95 6.19
C ALA A 59 -4.50 -5.67 6.28
N HIS A 60 -4.51 -6.98 6.60
CA HIS A 60 -5.74 -7.74 6.78
C HIS A 60 -6.60 -7.22 7.94
N GLN A 61 -5.99 -6.89 9.07
CA GLN A 61 -6.71 -6.32 10.22
C GLN A 61 -7.38 -4.98 9.88
N TRP A 62 -6.72 -4.12 9.10
CA TRP A 62 -7.30 -2.84 8.68
C TRP A 62 -8.36 -3.01 7.60
N TYR A 63 -8.22 -4.00 6.72
CA TYR A 63 -9.26 -4.39 5.78
C TYR A 63 -10.54 -4.81 6.51
N ASP A 64 -10.44 -5.71 7.49
CA ASP A 64 -11.59 -6.15 8.29
C ASP A 64 -12.24 -4.99 9.05
N ARG A 65 -11.41 -4.08 9.57
CA ARG A 65 -11.89 -2.88 10.26
C ARG A 65 -12.64 -1.96 9.31
N MET A 66 -12.11 -1.74 8.10
CA MET A 66 -12.76 -0.97 7.05
C MET A 66 -14.12 -1.59 6.68
N LEU A 67 -14.18 -2.90 6.45
CA LEU A 67 -15.44 -3.60 6.14
C LEU A 67 -16.47 -3.47 7.27
N ARG A 68 -16.05 -3.54 8.53
CA ARG A 68 -16.92 -3.35 9.68
C ARG A 68 -17.51 -1.95 9.72
N TYR A 69 -16.71 -0.92 9.45
CA TYR A 69 -17.18 0.45 9.37
C TYR A 69 -18.14 0.67 8.20
N LEU A 70 -17.88 0.08 7.03
CA LEU A 70 -18.79 0.14 5.88
C LEU A 70 -20.14 -0.51 6.19
N ARG A 71 -20.16 -1.66 6.88
CA ARG A 71 -21.40 -2.35 7.28
C ARG A 71 -22.25 -1.59 8.30
N THR A 72 -21.67 -0.61 8.96
CA THR A 72 -22.33 0.23 9.98
C THR A 72 -22.46 1.68 9.55
N ASP A 73 -22.36 1.98 8.24
CA ASP A 73 -22.47 3.31 7.62
C ASP A 73 -21.51 4.37 8.19
N ARG A 74 -20.41 3.92 8.82
CA ARG A 74 -19.36 4.80 9.36
C ARG A 74 -18.34 5.15 8.28
N PHE A 75 -18.78 5.82 7.22
CA PHE A 75 -17.98 6.07 6.02
C PHE A 75 -16.71 6.90 6.27
N SER A 76 -16.75 7.84 7.21
CA SER A 76 -15.56 8.62 7.61
C SER A 76 -14.46 7.72 8.22
N ASP A 77 -14.88 6.79 9.10
CA ASP A 77 -13.94 5.85 9.73
C ASP A 77 -13.48 4.79 8.74
N ALA A 78 -14.36 4.36 7.85
CA ALA A 78 -14.01 3.46 6.75
C ALA A 78 -12.96 4.08 5.81
N ALA A 79 -13.11 5.36 5.47
CA ALA A 79 -12.13 6.09 4.66
C ALA A 79 -10.76 6.18 5.36
N HIS A 80 -10.75 6.46 6.66
CA HIS A 80 -9.51 6.45 7.44
C HIS A 80 -8.87 5.05 7.45
N ALA A 81 -9.66 4.02 7.72
CA ALA A 81 -9.17 2.64 7.72
C ALA A 81 -8.64 2.21 6.35
N ALA A 82 -9.28 2.65 5.26
CA ALA A 82 -8.80 2.44 3.90
C ALA A 82 -7.44 3.13 3.64
N GLY A 83 -7.24 4.33 4.20
CA GLY A 83 -5.94 5.01 4.15
C GLY A 83 -4.85 4.23 4.86
N VAL A 84 -5.11 3.79 6.10
CA VAL A 84 -4.15 2.97 6.86
C VAL A 84 -3.87 1.65 6.15
N LEU A 85 -4.90 1.00 5.62
CA LEU A 85 -4.75 -0.21 4.82
C LEU A 85 -3.85 0.03 3.60
N SER A 86 -4.06 1.15 2.87
CA SER A 86 -3.27 1.46 1.67
C SER A 86 -1.78 1.60 2.02
N HIS A 87 -1.43 2.18 3.14
CA HIS A 87 -0.06 2.30 3.62
C HIS A 87 0.59 0.91 3.80
N TYR A 88 0.04 0.09 4.70
CA TYR A 88 0.59 -1.26 4.96
C TYR A 88 0.53 -2.20 3.74
N PHE A 89 -0.31 -1.90 2.77
CA PHE A 89 -0.36 -2.65 1.51
C PHE A 89 0.75 -2.23 0.55
N THR A 90 1.03 -0.92 0.44
CA THR A 90 1.97 -0.41 -0.56
C THR A 90 3.42 -0.43 -0.10
N ASP A 91 3.70 -0.25 1.19
CA ASP A 91 5.07 -0.24 1.71
C ASP A 91 5.88 -1.48 1.34
N PRO A 92 5.37 -2.71 1.54
CA PRO A 92 6.11 -3.91 1.13
C PRO A 92 6.33 -4.04 -0.39
N MET A 93 5.69 -3.19 -1.19
CA MET A 93 5.93 -3.13 -2.64
C MET A 93 7.08 -2.19 -3.00
N GLN A 94 7.63 -1.48 -2.04
CA GLN A 94 8.85 -0.68 -2.17
C GLN A 94 10.06 -1.56 -1.83
N PRO A 95 11.09 -1.64 -2.69
CA PRO A 95 12.21 -2.58 -2.49
C PRO A 95 12.89 -2.50 -1.12
N LEU A 96 13.06 -1.30 -0.56
CA LEU A 96 13.74 -1.11 0.72
C LEU A 96 12.93 -1.64 1.93
N HIS A 97 11.63 -1.86 1.79
CA HIS A 97 10.81 -2.51 2.83
C HIS A 97 10.85 -4.05 2.77
N THR A 98 11.64 -4.61 1.86
CA THR A 98 11.69 -6.07 1.65
C THR A 98 12.95 -6.75 2.15
N HIS A 99 13.87 -5.98 2.69
CA HIS A 99 15.18 -6.43 3.18
C HIS A 99 15.69 -5.50 4.27
N SER A 100 16.58 -5.97 5.14
CA SER A 100 17.26 -5.15 6.13
C SER A 100 18.75 -5.14 5.84
N CYS A 101 19.33 -3.95 5.67
CA CYS A 101 20.78 -3.76 5.57
C CYS A 101 21.19 -2.34 6.00
N ASP A 102 22.45 -2.16 6.32
CA ASP A 102 22.98 -0.85 6.77
C ASP A 102 22.79 0.24 5.72
N LEU A 103 22.90 -0.11 4.44
CA LEU A 103 22.71 0.83 3.33
C LEU A 103 21.26 1.30 3.22
N GLU A 104 20.29 0.43 3.46
CA GLU A 104 18.87 0.77 3.48
C GLU A 104 18.60 1.93 4.43
N ALA A 105 19.11 1.87 5.66
CA ALA A 105 18.91 2.93 6.66
C ALA A 105 19.44 4.31 6.21
N VAL A 106 20.43 4.34 5.31
CA VAL A 106 21.04 5.58 4.78
C VAL A 106 20.25 6.12 3.58
N ILE A 107 19.82 5.26 2.66
CA ILE A 107 19.24 5.68 1.38
C ILE A 107 17.71 5.76 1.39
N HIS A 108 17.03 5.17 2.36
CA HIS A 108 15.57 5.05 2.40
C HIS A 108 14.87 6.41 2.23
N ARG A 109 15.08 7.32 3.17
CA ARG A 109 14.46 8.65 3.11
C ARG A 109 14.88 9.48 1.89
N PRO A 110 16.19 9.54 1.51
CA PRO A 110 16.61 10.19 0.27
C PRO A 110 15.90 9.63 -0.97
N LEU A 111 15.72 8.32 -1.05
CA LEU A 111 15.01 7.69 -2.17
C LEU A 111 13.54 8.09 -2.22
N GLU A 112 12.83 7.98 -1.11
CA GLU A 112 11.42 8.39 -1.01
C GLU A 112 11.23 9.86 -1.39
N TRP A 113 12.13 10.71 -0.93
CA TRP A 113 12.11 12.13 -1.27
C TRP A 113 12.37 12.37 -2.76
N SER A 114 13.31 11.63 -3.35
CA SER A 114 13.58 11.66 -4.80
C SER A 114 12.35 11.24 -5.62
N ILE A 115 11.66 10.18 -5.22
CA ILE A 115 10.41 9.72 -5.86
C ILE A 115 9.34 10.81 -5.77
N LEU A 116 9.18 11.43 -4.60
CA LEU A 116 8.22 12.52 -4.41
C LEU A 116 8.52 13.73 -5.33
N GLN A 117 9.78 14.11 -5.47
CA GLN A 117 10.19 15.20 -6.36
C GLN A 117 9.99 14.86 -7.85
N SER A 118 10.10 13.59 -8.20
CA SER A 118 9.97 13.09 -9.58
C SER A 118 8.56 12.59 -9.92
N TYR A 119 7.59 12.75 -9.00
CA TYR A 119 6.27 12.13 -9.09
C TYR A 119 5.55 12.39 -10.43
N GLU A 120 5.54 13.65 -10.89
CA GLU A 120 4.84 14.01 -12.15
C GLU A 120 5.48 13.34 -13.37
N SER A 121 6.82 13.26 -13.41
CA SER A 121 7.55 12.57 -14.47
C SER A 121 7.26 11.07 -14.46
N ILE A 122 7.36 10.43 -13.29
CA ILE A 122 7.07 9.01 -13.10
C ILE A 122 5.62 8.70 -13.51
N LEU A 123 4.68 9.57 -13.13
CA LEU A 123 3.27 9.41 -13.48
C LEU A 123 3.03 9.52 -15.00
N ALA A 124 3.73 10.45 -15.66
CA ALA A 124 3.64 10.62 -17.11
C ALA A 124 4.18 9.37 -17.83
N ASP A 125 5.34 8.87 -17.43
CA ASP A 125 5.95 7.67 -17.98
C ASP A 125 5.04 6.44 -17.76
N TRP A 126 4.51 6.29 -16.54
CA TRP A 126 3.60 5.18 -16.21
C TRP A 126 2.29 5.22 -17.02
N LYS A 127 1.75 6.39 -17.31
CA LYS A 127 0.55 6.54 -18.16
C LYS A 127 0.82 6.21 -19.63
N SER A 128 2.05 6.41 -20.08
CA SER A 128 2.49 6.09 -21.45
C SER A 128 2.84 4.61 -21.65
N ASP A 129 3.19 3.91 -20.55
CA ASP A 129 3.59 2.52 -20.57
C ASP A 129 2.38 1.59 -20.38
N ASP A 130 2.22 0.61 -21.25
CA ASP A 130 1.14 -0.39 -21.18
C ASP A 130 1.45 -1.53 -20.17
N MET A 131 2.53 -1.39 -19.41
CA MET A 131 3.00 -2.34 -18.39
C MET A 131 2.15 -2.28 -17.11
N ARG A 132 0.86 -2.53 -17.22
CA ARG A 132 -0.03 -2.65 -16.07
C ARG A 132 0.16 -4.00 -15.40
N VAL A 133 0.60 -3.97 -14.14
CA VAL A 133 0.59 -5.19 -13.32
C VAL A 133 -0.85 -5.51 -12.93
N VAL A 134 -1.41 -6.57 -13.50
CA VAL A 134 -2.75 -7.04 -13.14
C VAL A 134 -2.61 -8.05 -12.01
N PHE A 135 -3.01 -7.66 -10.81
CA PHE A 135 -3.16 -8.59 -9.71
C PHE A 135 -4.48 -9.37 -9.86
N ARG A 136 -4.40 -10.67 -10.01
CA ARG A 136 -5.57 -11.54 -9.86
C ARG A 136 -5.77 -11.78 -8.37
N LEU A 137 -6.86 -11.26 -7.82
CA LEU A 137 -7.26 -11.55 -6.46
C LEU A 137 -7.72 -13.01 -6.39
N SER A 138 -7.26 -13.72 -5.37
CA SER A 138 -7.72 -15.07 -5.08
C SER A 138 -9.07 -15.02 -4.34
N ASP A 139 -9.91 -16.05 -4.52
CA ASP A 139 -11.20 -16.18 -3.79
C ASP A 139 -10.99 -16.65 -2.34
N ARG A 140 -9.76 -16.81 -1.89
CA ARG A 140 -9.40 -17.28 -0.55
C ARG A 140 -9.53 -16.15 0.46
N SER A 141 -9.82 -16.49 1.71
CA SER A 141 -9.91 -15.51 2.81
C SER A 141 -8.61 -14.72 3.01
N GLU A 142 -7.47 -15.35 2.74
CA GLU A 142 -6.13 -14.80 2.93
C GLU A 142 -5.60 -14.00 1.72
N TRP A 143 -6.44 -13.75 0.70
CA TRP A 143 -6.04 -13.13 -0.56
C TRP A 143 -5.23 -11.84 -0.40
N LEU A 144 -5.55 -11.03 0.61
CA LEU A 144 -4.88 -9.75 0.84
C LEU A 144 -3.44 -9.95 1.34
N GLY A 145 -3.24 -10.87 2.29
CA GLY A 145 -1.91 -11.24 2.74
C GLY A 145 -1.07 -11.87 1.62
N GLU A 146 -1.69 -12.74 0.81
CA GLU A 146 -1.04 -13.31 -0.38
C GLU A 146 -0.63 -12.22 -1.38
N ALA A 147 -1.48 -11.21 -1.61
CA ALA A 147 -1.16 -10.08 -2.49
C ALA A 147 0.02 -9.24 -1.96
N VAL A 148 0.06 -8.95 -0.66
CA VAL A 148 1.18 -8.26 -0.01
C VAL A 148 2.47 -9.05 -0.18
N LEU A 149 2.47 -10.36 0.12
CA LEU A 149 3.63 -11.22 -0.03
C LEU A 149 4.11 -11.32 -1.49
N HIS A 150 3.18 -11.38 -2.44
CA HIS A 150 3.52 -11.40 -3.86
C HIS A 150 4.18 -10.08 -4.29
N GLY A 151 3.60 -8.94 -3.87
CA GLY A 151 4.18 -7.61 -4.12
C GLY A 151 5.57 -7.45 -3.52
N ALA A 152 5.77 -7.89 -2.27
CA ALA A 152 7.07 -7.87 -1.60
C ALA A 152 8.13 -8.69 -2.35
N ARG A 153 7.80 -9.90 -2.81
CA ARG A 153 8.72 -10.71 -3.64
C ARG A 153 9.11 -10.01 -4.92
N PHE A 154 8.12 -9.42 -5.61
CA PHE A 154 8.38 -8.68 -6.84
C PHE A 154 9.29 -7.47 -6.59
N ALA A 155 9.04 -6.72 -5.51
CA ALA A 155 9.86 -5.58 -5.11
C ALA A 155 11.28 -6.00 -4.71
N ASN A 156 11.42 -7.09 -3.94
CA ASN A 156 12.72 -7.64 -3.52
C ASN A 156 13.62 -7.98 -4.72
N HIS A 157 13.07 -8.56 -5.80
CA HIS A 157 13.82 -8.80 -7.03
C HIS A 157 14.41 -7.54 -7.69
N LYS A 158 13.91 -6.35 -7.35
CA LYS A 158 14.43 -5.07 -7.84
C LYS A 158 15.49 -4.46 -6.92
N LEU A 159 15.59 -4.94 -5.68
CA LEU A 159 16.47 -4.39 -4.66
C LEU A 159 17.94 -4.38 -5.11
N ALA A 160 18.45 -5.47 -5.70
CA ALA A 160 19.82 -5.57 -6.17
C ALA A 160 20.19 -4.47 -7.18
N ARG A 161 19.25 -4.03 -8.02
CA ARG A 161 19.45 -2.92 -8.97
C ARG A 161 19.45 -1.55 -8.29
N LEU A 162 18.76 -1.45 -7.15
CA LEU A 162 18.68 -0.20 -6.39
C LEU A 162 19.94 0.01 -5.54
N LEU A 163 20.59 -1.08 -5.10
CA LEU A 163 21.77 -1.07 -4.25
C LEU A 163 23.11 -1.10 -5.04
N ALA A 164 23.06 -1.28 -6.36
CA ALA A 164 24.21 -1.26 -7.26
C ALA A 164 24.62 0.15 -7.67
#